data_ef8ed3648987da3d7ee7914a066344e5
#
_entry.id   ef8ed3648987da3d7ee7914a066344e5
#
_cell.length_a   1.000
_cell.length_b   1.000
_cell.length_c   1.000
_cell.angle_alpha   90.00
_cell.angle_beta   90.00
_cell.angle_gamma   90.00
#
_symmetry.space_group_name_H-M   'P 1'
#
loop_
_entity.id
_entity.type
_entity.pdbx_description
1 polymer ?
#
loop_
_entity_poly.entity_id
_entity_poly.type
_entity_poly.pdbx_seq_one_letter_code
_entity_poly.pdbx_strand_id
1 'polypeptide(L)'
;MASARRRAGAAVLLALACGTVVPGAWAQQRAATCEKPVYLTFDTGHMGIAPLVADVLKRQNVRVTFFAAAERTQTDGDSLDDHWAPWWKARAAEGNEFGSHTYDHAYWRADVKGTPPSFRIKPSAGPQNGKESTWSAAEYCANIRKSSDRLAAITGKKPLPLYRAPGGKTSPALLAAAEGCGYKYVGWAPAGFLGDELPSEKFSNAKLLTQALDTIRPGDILLAHLGIWSRKDPWAPADLEPLIVGLKEKGFCFRTLREHPAYRDWIASH
;
A
#
# COMPACT_ATOMS: atom_id res chain seq x y z
N MET A 1 42.81 94.62 9.97
CA MET A 1 42.83 93.73 11.15
C MET A 1 41.75 92.76 11.03
N ALA A 2 42.02 91.55 10.53
CA ALA A 2 41.04 90.44 10.40
C ALA A 2 41.78 89.17 10.73
N SER A 3 41.36 88.52 11.84
CA SER A 3 41.85 87.28 12.37
C SER A 3 41.25 86.08 11.62
N ALA A 4 42.09 85.24 11.03
CA ALA A 4 41.70 83.99 10.39
C ALA A 4 41.64 82.88 11.40
N ARG A 5 40.49 82.29 11.63
CA ARG A 5 40.34 81.08 12.42
C ARG A 5 40.39 79.86 11.49
N ARG A 6 41.36 78.94 11.68
CA ARG A 6 41.47 77.70 11.04
C ARG A 6 40.48 76.66 11.71
N ARG A 7 39.63 76.10 10.90
CA ARG A 7 38.78 74.96 11.34
C ARG A 7 39.52 73.64 11.01
N ALA A 8 39.78 72.85 12.02
CA ALA A 8 40.26 71.50 11.85
C ALA A 8 39.09 70.55 11.47
N GLY A 9 39.24 69.87 10.37
CA GLY A 9 38.27 68.85 9.93
C GLY A 9 38.66 67.55 10.52
N ALA A 10 37.78 66.91 11.31
CA ALA A 10 37.91 65.53 11.78
C ALA A 10 37.47 64.56 10.68
N ALA A 11 38.37 63.73 10.20
CA ALA A 11 38.08 62.64 9.30
C ALA A 11 37.52 61.46 10.09
N VAL A 12 36.26 61.14 9.85
CA VAL A 12 35.63 59.92 10.38
C VAL A 12 35.98 58.77 9.45
N LEU A 13 36.79 57.83 9.92
CA LEU A 13 37.04 56.55 9.26
C LEU A 13 35.87 55.62 9.51
N LEU A 14 35.04 55.38 8.51
CA LEU A 14 34.05 54.28 8.51
C LEU A 14 34.80 52.95 8.28
N ALA A 15 34.90 52.12 9.29
CA ALA A 15 35.33 50.74 9.15
C ALA A 15 34.16 49.89 8.58
N LEU A 16 34.26 49.47 7.30
CA LEU A 16 33.38 48.43 6.75
C LEU A 16 33.72 47.07 7.40
N ALA A 17 32.84 46.61 8.26
CA ALA A 17 32.90 45.20 8.74
C ALA A 17 32.34 44.32 7.61
N CYS A 18 33.25 43.64 6.90
CA CYS A 18 32.93 42.55 5.98
C CYS A 18 32.45 41.34 6.79
N GLY A 19 31.14 41.21 7.00
CA GLY A 19 30.55 40.01 7.59
C GLY A 19 30.66 38.84 6.60
N THR A 20 31.56 37.88 6.92
CA THR A 20 31.60 36.59 6.21
C THR A 20 30.36 35.82 6.53
N VAL A 21 29.42 35.77 5.58
CA VAL A 21 28.28 34.85 5.63
C VAL A 21 28.84 33.43 5.47
N VAL A 22 28.94 32.70 6.58
CA VAL A 22 29.22 31.28 6.56
C VAL A 22 28.00 30.59 5.93
N PRO A 23 28.10 29.92 4.77
CA PRO A 23 26.99 29.17 4.23
C PRO A 23 26.66 28.08 5.24
N GLY A 24 25.47 28.18 5.84
CA GLY A 24 24.94 27.17 6.73
C GLY A 24 25.00 25.82 6.02
N ALA A 25 25.77 24.89 6.55
CA ALA A 25 25.76 23.51 6.13
C ALA A 25 24.33 22.99 6.35
N TRP A 26 23.55 22.94 5.30
CA TRP A 26 22.31 22.17 5.27
C TRP A 26 22.75 20.72 5.46
N ALA A 27 22.71 20.26 6.69
CA ALA A 27 22.85 18.85 6.99
C ALA A 27 21.73 18.15 6.21
N GLN A 28 22.08 17.59 5.05
CA GLN A 28 21.24 16.63 4.36
C GLN A 28 21.01 15.52 5.37
N GLN A 29 19.84 15.55 6.00
CA GLN A 29 19.37 14.49 6.86
C GLN A 29 19.31 13.26 5.96
N ARG A 30 20.36 12.44 5.98
CA ARG A 30 20.38 11.13 5.32
C ARG A 30 19.14 10.43 5.81
N ALA A 31 18.22 10.13 4.90
CA ALA A 31 17.08 9.27 5.21
C ALA A 31 17.65 8.06 5.96
N ALA A 32 17.20 7.86 7.19
CA ALA A 32 17.68 6.76 8.01
C ALA A 32 17.61 5.48 7.20
N THR A 33 18.73 4.76 7.08
CA THR A 33 18.78 3.51 6.33
C THR A 33 17.81 2.54 6.97
N CYS A 34 16.84 2.06 6.20
CA CYS A 34 15.85 1.11 6.68
C CYS A 34 16.48 -0.29 6.70
N GLU A 35 16.97 -0.74 7.86
CA GLU A 35 17.62 -2.04 8.01
C GLU A 35 16.62 -3.20 8.22
N LYS A 36 15.44 -2.90 8.74
CA LYS A 36 14.39 -3.88 9.02
C LYS A 36 13.08 -3.51 8.28
N PRO A 37 13.05 -3.57 6.92
CA PRO A 37 11.86 -3.23 6.18
C PRO A 37 10.73 -4.23 6.43
N VAL A 38 9.49 -3.74 6.51
CA VAL A 38 8.26 -4.53 6.39
C VAL A 38 7.33 -3.88 5.38
N TYR A 39 6.51 -4.68 4.73
CA TYR A 39 5.66 -4.26 3.62
C TYR A 39 4.20 -4.49 3.98
N LEU A 40 3.60 -3.50 4.63
CA LEU A 40 2.18 -3.58 4.99
C LEU A 40 1.32 -3.42 3.74
N THR A 41 0.40 -4.34 3.54
CA THR A 41 -0.51 -4.34 2.41
C THR A 41 -1.95 -4.54 2.86
N PHE A 42 -2.88 -3.94 2.12
CA PHE A 42 -4.31 -4.10 2.36
C PHE A 42 -4.99 -4.58 1.08
N ASP A 43 -5.79 -5.62 1.22
CA ASP A 43 -6.78 -5.98 0.22
C ASP A 43 -8.08 -5.21 0.49
N THR A 44 -8.93 -5.04 -0.51
CA THR A 44 -10.26 -4.43 -0.35
C THR A 44 -11.10 -5.20 0.68
N GLY A 45 -12.30 -5.47 0.45
CA GLY A 45 -13.30 -6.00 1.35
C GLY A 45 -14.46 -5.01 1.44
N HIS A 46 -15.20 -4.97 2.54
CA HIS A 46 -16.39 -4.11 2.63
C HIS A 46 -16.13 -2.61 2.87
N MET A 47 -14.88 -2.17 2.92
CA MET A 47 -14.43 -0.78 3.06
C MET A 47 -14.87 -0.05 4.34
N GLY A 48 -15.62 -0.67 5.23
CA GLY A 48 -16.20 -0.01 6.40
C GLY A 48 -15.18 0.55 7.39
N ILE A 49 -13.96 0.02 7.40
CA ILE A 49 -12.86 0.54 8.22
C ILE A 49 -11.82 1.34 7.42
N ALA A 50 -12.03 1.53 6.11
CA ALA A 50 -11.08 2.24 5.25
C ALA A 50 -10.75 3.66 5.74
N PRO A 51 -11.70 4.47 6.23
CA PRO A 51 -11.39 5.77 6.82
C PRO A 51 -10.48 5.67 8.04
N LEU A 52 -10.73 4.71 8.94
CA LEU A 52 -9.92 4.48 10.15
C LEU A 52 -8.50 4.04 9.81
N VAL A 53 -8.35 3.14 8.83
CA VAL A 53 -7.05 2.73 8.29
C VAL A 53 -6.28 3.94 7.76
N ALA A 54 -6.94 4.78 6.95
CA ALA A 54 -6.35 5.97 6.38
C ALA A 54 -5.83 6.94 7.45
N ASP A 55 -6.62 7.18 8.49
CA ASP A 55 -6.25 8.07 9.60
C ASP A 55 -5.04 7.55 10.37
N VAL A 56 -4.99 6.25 10.65
CA VAL A 56 -3.83 5.63 11.31
C VAL A 56 -2.58 5.75 10.44
N LEU A 57 -2.65 5.38 9.16
CA LEU A 57 -1.51 5.47 8.24
C LEU A 57 -0.96 6.89 8.16
N LYS A 58 -1.85 7.89 8.08
CA LYS A 58 -1.48 9.30 8.05
C LYS A 58 -0.81 9.75 9.35
N ARG A 59 -1.41 9.48 10.51
CA ARG A 59 -0.83 9.84 11.82
C ARG A 59 0.53 9.19 12.02
N GLN A 60 0.65 7.94 11.62
CA GLN A 60 1.89 7.16 11.75
C GLN A 60 2.89 7.41 10.63
N ASN A 61 2.58 8.25 9.64
CA ASN A 61 3.42 8.49 8.46
C ASN A 61 3.91 7.19 7.81
N VAL A 62 2.98 6.27 7.54
CA VAL A 62 3.23 4.97 6.92
C VAL A 62 2.60 4.92 5.54
N ARG A 63 3.40 4.50 4.55
CA ARG A 63 2.93 4.22 3.19
C ARG A 63 2.81 2.72 2.99
N VAL A 64 1.76 2.31 2.28
CA VAL A 64 1.40 0.91 2.06
C VAL A 64 1.13 0.62 0.60
N THR A 65 0.90 -0.65 0.27
CA THR A 65 0.37 -1.06 -1.04
C THR A 65 -1.03 -1.62 -0.86
N PHE A 66 -2.00 -1.10 -1.61
CA PHE A 66 -3.37 -1.59 -1.64
C PHE A 66 -3.59 -2.48 -2.86
N PHE A 67 -4.25 -3.62 -2.68
CA PHE A 67 -4.74 -4.48 -3.75
C PHE A 67 -6.27 -4.36 -3.82
N ALA A 68 -6.79 -3.91 -4.95
CA ALA A 68 -8.20 -3.59 -5.05
C ALA A 68 -8.97 -4.52 -6.01
N ALA A 69 -10.14 -4.94 -5.56
CA ALA A 69 -11.20 -5.58 -6.33
C ALA A 69 -12.48 -4.74 -6.19
N ALA A 70 -13.44 -4.86 -7.11
CA ALA A 70 -14.74 -4.18 -7.04
C ALA A 70 -15.69 -4.97 -6.13
N GLU A 71 -15.36 -5.02 -4.85
CA GLU A 71 -16.15 -5.74 -3.84
C GLU A 71 -17.26 -4.85 -3.28
N ARG A 72 -18.40 -5.47 -2.98
CA ARG A 72 -19.52 -4.77 -2.33
C ARG A 72 -19.08 -4.13 -1.02
N THR A 73 -19.43 -2.88 -0.84
CA THR A 73 -19.08 -2.14 0.38
C THR A 73 -20.18 -2.18 1.44
N GLN A 74 -19.83 -1.78 2.64
CA GLN A 74 -20.77 -1.73 3.77
C GLN A 74 -21.76 -0.58 3.64
N THR A 75 -21.40 0.48 2.92
CA THR A 75 -22.23 1.67 2.76
C THR A 75 -23.10 1.59 1.52
N ASP A 76 -22.50 1.63 0.33
CA ASP A 76 -23.20 1.60 -0.94
C ASP A 76 -22.23 1.18 -2.08
N GLY A 77 -22.76 0.53 -3.12
CA GLY A 77 -22.00 0.14 -4.30
C GLY A 77 -20.79 -0.73 -4.04
N ASP A 78 -19.82 -0.62 -4.92
CA ASP A 78 -18.57 -1.38 -4.89
C ASP A 78 -17.37 -0.48 -4.51
N SER A 79 -16.32 -1.08 -3.98
CA SER A 79 -15.11 -0.39 -3.50
C SER A 79 -14.36 0.40 -4.58
N LEU A 80 -14.59 0.10 -5.86
CA LEU A 80 -14.03 0.82 -7.00
C LEU A 80 -15.05 1.72 -7.72
N ASP A 81 -16.23 1.95 -7.15
CA ASP A 81 -17.22 2.88 -7.68
C ASP A 81 -16.81 4.34 -7.49
N ASP A 82 -17.48 5.25 -8.18
CA ASP A 82 -17.15 6.67 -8.20
C ASP A 82 -17.24 7.34 -6.81
N HIS A 83 -18.13 6.86 -5.93
CA HIS A 83 -18.24 7.42 -4.58
C HIS A 83 -17.03 7.14 -3.69
N TRP A 84 -16.24 6.08 -3.99
CA TRP A 84 -14.97 5.81 -3.34
C TRP A 84 -13.78 6.51 -4.00
N ALA A 85 -13.96 7.11 -5.18
CA ALA A 85 -12.87 7.78 -5.90
C ALA A 85 -12.14 8.86 -5.07
N PRO A 86 -12.81 9.71 -4.26
CA PRO A 86 -12.12 10.67 -3.40
C PRO A 86 -11.17 10.00 -2.39
N TRP A 87 -11.57 8.86 -1.82
CA TRP A 87 -10.75 8.11 -0.89
C TRP A 87 -9.48 7.56 -1.56
N TRP A 88 -9.61 6.92 -2.72
CA TRP A 88 -8.47 6.40 -3.49
C TRP A 88 -7.52 7.51 -3.95
N LYS A 89 -8.05 8.64 -4.43
CA LYS A 89 -7.26 9.82 -4.80
C LYS A 89 -6.42 10.34 -3.63
N ALA A 90 -7.01 10.43 -2.45
CA ALA A 90 -6.30 10.84 -1.26
C ALA A 90 -5.16 9.87 -0.90
N ARG A 91 -5.41 8.55 -0.99
CA ARG A 91 -4.35 7.54 -0.76
C ARG A 91 -3.22 7.65 -1.77
N ALA A 92 -3.52 7.94 -3.03
CA ALA A 92 -2.51 8.17 -4.07
C ALA A 92 -1.67 9.44 -3.79
N ALA A 93 -2.32 10.52 -3.37
CA ALA A 93 -1.65 11.78 -3.01
C ALA A 93 -0.71 11.62 -1.79
N GLU A 94 -1.05 10.72 -0.86
CA GLU A 94 -0.22 10.39 0.31
C GLU A 94 0.98 9.49 -0.03
N GLY A 95 1.13 9.08 -1.29
CA GLY A 95 2.26 8.27 -1.76
C GLY A 95 2.09 6.77 -1.55
N ASN A 96 0.88 6.29 -1.30
CA ASN A 96 0.58 4.87 -1.31
C ASN A 96 0.64 4.31 -2.73
N GLU A 97 0.86 2.99 -2.83
CA GLU A 97 0.92 2.26 -4.09
C GLU A 97 -0.31 1.35 -4.25
N PHE A 98 -0.57 0.94 -5.49
CA PHE A 98 -1.76 0.14 -5.82
C PHE A 98 -1.38 -1.05 -6.69
N GLY A 99 -2.09 -2.16 -6.49
CA GLY A 99 -2.06 -3.35 -7.33
C GLY A 99 -3.47 -3.91 -7.54
N SER A 100 -3.61 -4.89 -8.40
CA SER A 100 -4.88 -5.54 -8.68
C SER A 100 -5.17 -6.67 -7.71
N HIS A 101 -6.43 -6.79 -7.26
CA HIS A 101 -6.93 -7.97 -6.54
C HIS A 101 -7.90 -8.79 -7.41
N THR A 102 -7.75 -8.70 -8.73
CA THR A 102 -8.73 -9.02 -9.77
C THR A 102 -10.01 -8.17 -9.62
N TYR A 103 -10.61 -7.74 -10.73
CA TYR A 103 -11.74 -6.79 -10.63
C TYR A 103 -12.95 -7.41 -9.95
N ASP A 104 -13.33 -8.64 -10.36
CA ASP A 104 -14.50 -9.34 -9.83
C ASP A 104 -14.17 -10.22 -8.60
N HIS A 105 -13.03 -9.99 -7.94
CA HIS A 105 -12.53 -10.79 -6.81
C HIS A 105 -12.59 -12.29 -7.13
N ALA A 106 -11.84 -12.68 -8.17
CA ALA A 106 -11.98 -13.95 -8.88
C ALA A 106 -11.17 -15.08 -8.23
N TYR A 107 -11.82 -15.89 -7.39
CA TYR A 107 -11.20 -17.05 -6.76
C TYR A 107 -10.85 -18.14 -7.78
N TRP A 108 -9.58 -18.51 -7.88
CA TRP A 108 -9.15 -19.72 -8.56
C TRP A 108 -9.61 -20.97 -7.78
N ARG A 109 -10.13 -21.98 -8.49
CA ARG A 109 -10.61 -23.23 -7.92
C ARG A 109 -9.82 -24.43 -8.41
N ALA A 110 -9.50 -24.48 -9.71
CA ALA A 110 -8.72 -25.54 -10.33
C ALA A 110 -8.22 -25.11 -11.72
N ASP A 111 -7.17 -25.76 -12.19
CA ASP A 111 -6.78 -25.74 -13.59
C ASP A 111 -7.68 -26.65 -14.41
N VAL A 112 -8.02 -26.23 -15.61
CA VAL A 112 -8.75 -27.03 -16.58
C VAL A 112 -7.76 -27.57 -17.60
N LYS A 113 -7.76 -28.90 -17.80
CA LYS A 113 -6.86 -29.56 -18.77
C LYS A 113 -7.14 -29.03 -20.18
N GLY A 114 -6.12 -28.71 -20.91
CA GLY A 114 -6.20 -28.23 -22.30
C GLY A 114 -5.11 -27.22 -22.66
N THR A 115 -5.02 -26.91 -23.95
CA THR A 115 -4.15 -25.87 -24.52
C THR A 115 -5.00 -25.01 -25.44
N PRO A 116 -5.09 -23.69 -25.22
CA PRO A 116 -4.43 -22.89 -24.17
C PRO A 116 -4.96 -23.18 -22.75
N PRO A 117 -4.22 -22.79 -21.69
CA PRO A 117 -4.65 -23.02 -20.32
C PRO A 117 -5.93 -22.26 -19.99
N SER A 118 -6.80 -22.88 -19.20
CA SER A 118 -8.02 -22.29 -18.67
C SER A 118 -8.20 -22.71 -17.21
N PHE A 119 -9.06 -22.01 -16.50
CA PHE A 119 -9.17 -22.11 -15.04
C PHE A 119 -10.63 -22.12 -14.61
N ARG A 120 -10.95 -22.95 -13.63
CA ARG A 120 -12.21 -22.84 -12.91
C ARG A 120 -12.13 -21.67 -11.94
N ILE A 121 -12.97 -20.69 -12.16
CA ILE A 121 -12.99 -19.42 -11.40
C ILE A 121 -14.38 -19.25 -10.79
N LYS A 122 -14.39 -18.79 -9.54
CA LYS A 122 -15.62 -18.41 -8.84
C LYS A 122 -15.46 -16.99 -8.30
N PRO A 123 -15.95 -15.97 -9.02
CA PRO A 123 -15.95 -14.60 -8.53
C PRO A 123 -16.81 -14.43 -7.27
N SER A 124 -16.42 -13.51 -6.38
CA SER A 124 -17.25 -13.08 -5.25
C SER A 124 -17.75 -11.65 -5.39
N ALA A 125 -17.46 -11.00 -6.52
CA ALA A 125 -17.98 -9.70 -6.91
C ALA A 125 -18.41 -9.70 -8.37
N GLY A 126 -19.03 -8.60 -8.82
CA GLY A 126 -19.44 -8.40 -10.20
C GLY A 126 -20.62 -9.27 -10.65
N PRO A 127 -20.91 -9.27 -11.96
CA PRO A 127 -22.12 -9.91 -12.52
C PRO A 127 -22.18 -11.44 -12.35
N GLN A 128 -21.02 -12.08 -12.20
CA GLN A 128 -20.92 -13.53 -12.01
C GLN A 128 -20.70 -13.94 -10.55
N ASN A 129 -20.94 -13.05 -9.60
CA ASN A 129 -20.78 -13.32 -8.17
C ASN A 129 -21.44 -14.65 -7.78
N GLY A 130 -20.64 -15.51 -7.11
CA GLY A 130 -21.07 -16.81 -6.60
C GLY A 130 -21.18 -17.93 -7.65
N LYS A 131 -21.07 -17.62 -8.95
CA LYS A 131 -21.16 -18.61 -10.03
C LYS A 131 -19.75 -19.09 -10.41
N GLU A 132 -19.57 -20.41 -10.44
CA GLU A 132 -18.33 -21.00 -10.92
C GLU A 132 -18.41 -21.20 -12.43
N SER A 133 -17.38 -20.76 -13.15
CA SER A 133 -17.27 -20.90 -14.61
C SER A 133 -15.83 -21.15 -15.03
N THR A 134 -15.64 -21.57 -16.28
CA THR A 134 -14.30 -21.73 -16.85
C THR A 134 -13.91 -20.43 -17.55
N TRP A 135 -12.77 -19.88 -17.17
CA TRP A 135 -12.16 -18.72 -17.78
C TRP A 135 -10.87 -19.13 -18.50
N SER A 136 -10.65 -18.60 -19.69
CA SER A 136 -9.36 -18.65 -20.36
C SER A 136 -8.32 -17.81 -19.61
N ALA A 137 -7.04 -18.05 -19.90
CA ALA A 137 -5.95 -17.19 -19.42
C ALA A 137 -6.16 -15.72 -19.79
N ALA A 138 -6.69 -15.46 -21.01
CA ALA A 138 -6.98 -14.10 -21.48
C ALA A 138 -8.08 -13.42 -20.65
N GLU A 139 -9.15 -14.12 -20.29
CA GLU A 139 -10.24 -13.59 -19.45
C GLU A 139 -9.74 -13.30 -18.02
N TYR A 140 -8.92 -14.19 -17.46
CA TYR A 140 -8.32 -13.95 -16.15
C TYR A 140 -7.41 -12.73 -16.17
N CYS A 141 -6.56 -12.59 -17.18
CA CYS A 141 -5.71 -11.42 -17.41
C CYS A 141 -6.52 -10.13 -17.60
N ALA A 142 -7.60 -10.19 -18.37
CA ALA A 142 -8.49 -9.04 -18.56
C ALA A 142 -9.11 -8.58 -17.23
N ASN A 143 -9.46 -9.52 -16.35
CA ASN A 143 -10.00 -9.22 -15.04
C ASN A 143 -8.96 -8.58 -14.10
N ILE A 144 -7.68 -9.03 -14.14
CA ILE A 144 -6.57 -8.36 -13.44
C ILE A 144 -6.41 -6.93 -13.96
N ARG A 145 -6.32 -6.76 -15.29
CA ARG A 145 -6.12 -5.46 -15.94
C ARG A 145 -7.25 -4.49 -15.63
N LYS A 146 -8.48 -4.94 -15.65
CA LYS A 146 -9.67 -4.12 -15.38
C LYS A 146 -9.60 -3.41 -14.02
N SER A 147 -9.12 -4.08 -12.97
CA SER A 147 -8.89 -3.45 -11.67
C SER A 147 -7.79 -2.38 -11.73
N SER A 148 -6.67 -2.68 -12.38
CA SER A 148 -5.57 -1.73 -12.56
C SER A 148 -5.99 -0.50 -13.34
N ASP A 149 -6.72 -0.69 -14.45
CA ASP A 149 -7.20 0.41 -15.29
C ASP A 149 -8.18 1.31 -14.53
N ARG A 150 -9.07 0.69 -13.74
CA ARG A 150 -10.01 1.44 -12.90
C ARG A 150 -9.28 2.27 -11.83
N LEU A 151 -8.30 1.69 -11.15
CA LEU A 151 -7.47 2.42 -10.19
C LEU A 151 -6.70 3.56 -10.86
N ALA A 152 -6.14 3.32 -12.05
CA ALA A 152 -5.45 4.36 -12.81
C ALA A 152 -6.41 5.51 -13.18
N ALA A 153 -7.61 5.19 -13.66
CA ALA A 153 -8.63 6.19 -13.99
C ALA A 153 -9.07 7.03 -12.78
N ILE A 154 -9.23 6.37 -11.62
CA ILE A 154 -9.60 7.04 -10.37
C ILE A 154 -8.45 7.93 -9.86
N THR A 155 -7.24 7.37 -9.75
CA THR A 155 -6.14 8.01 -9.01
C THR A 155 -5.27 8.92 -9.88
N GLY A 156 -5.32 8.76 -11.21
CA GLY A 156 -4.38 9.39 -12.14
C GLY A 156 -2.96 8.83 -12.05
N LYS A 157 -2.74 7.75 -11.28
CA LYS A 157 -1.44 7.11 -11.05
C LYS A 157 -1.45 5.69 -11.62
N LYS A 158 -0.43 5.31 -12.41
CA LYS A 158 -0.28 3.94 -12.92
C LYS A 158 -0.07 3.00 -11.72
N PRO A 159 -0.96 2.00 -11.48
CA PRO A 159 -0.73 0.97 -10.48
C PRO A 159 0.52 0.16 -10.78
N LEU A 160 1.06 -0.50 -9.75
CA LEU A 160 2.15 -1.44 -9.90
C LEU A 160 1.70 -2.61 -10.80
N PRO A 161 2.59 -3.16 -11.65
CA PRO A 161 2.31 -4.36 -12.44
C PRO A 161 2.33 -5.61 -11.54
N LEU A 162 1.56 -5.53 -10.45
CA LEU A 162 1.44 -6.54 -9.41
C LEU A 162 -0.04 -6.89 -9.20
N TYR A 163 -0.28 -8.17 -8.88
CA TYR A 163 -1.60 -8.60 -8.47
C TYR A 163 -1.54 -9.56 -7.28
N ARG A 164 -2.62 -9.62 -6.53
CA ARG A 164 -2.85 -10.63 -5.49
C ARG A 164 -4.05 -11.46 -5.88
N ALA A 165 -3.89 -12.80 -5.87
CA ALA A 165 -5.01 -13.70 -6.13
C ALA A 165 -5.93 -13.78 -4.91
N PRO A 166 -7.26 -13.66 -5.06
CA PRO A 166 -8.21 -13.78 -3.97
C PRO A 166 -8.02 -15.05 -3.14
N GLY A 167 -7.96 -14.87 -1.80
CA GLY A 167 -7.68 -15.94 -0.84
C GLY A 167 -6.30 -16.59 -0.96
N GLY A 168 -5.37 -15.97 -1.70
CA GLY A 168 -4.03 -16.49 -1.94
C GLY A 168 -3.97 -17.79 -2.75
N LYS A 169 -5.08 -18.21 -3.36
CA LYS A 169 -5.18 -19.50 -4.08
C LYS A 169 -4.66 -19.35 -5.49
N THR A 170 -3.66 -20.16 -5.82
CA THR A 170 -2.96 -20.11 -7.11
C THR A 170 -2.59 -21.51 -7.60
N SER A 171 -2.19 -21.59 -8.87
CA SER A 171 -1.45 -22.72 -9.44
C SER A 171 -0.28 -22.21 -10.29
N PRO A 172 0.71 -23.04 -10.58
CA PRO A 172 1.79 -22.65 -11.50
C PRO A 172 1.30 -22.15 -12.85
N ALA A 173 0.23 -22.76 -13.40
CA ALA A 173 -0.35 -22.35 -14.68
C ALA A 173 -1.03 -20.98 -14.58
N LEU A 174 -1.77 -20.72 -13.49
CA LEU A 174 -2.40 -19.42 -13.25
C LEU A 174 -1.35 -18.30 -13.11
N LEU A 175 -0.28 -18.57 -12.36
CA LEU A 175 0.82 -17.61 -12.15
C LEU A 175 1.53 -17.31 -13.47
N ALA A 176 1.84 -18.34 -14.28
CA ALA A 176 2.45 -18.17 -15.60
C ALA A 176 1.55 -17.36 -16.55
N ALA A 177 0.24 -17.58 -16.51
CA ALA A 177 -0.72 -16.81 -17.30
C ALA A 177 -0.72 -15.33 -16.91
N ALA A 178 -0.71 -15.02 -15.63
CA ALA A 178 -0.66 -13.64 -15.13
C ALA A 178 0.68 -12.96 -15.47
N GLU A 179 1.81 -13.63 -15.31
CA GLU A 179 3.12 -13.10 -15.71
C GLU A 179 3.19 -12.87 -17.23
N GLY A 180 2.63 -13.78 -18.03
CA GLY A 180 2.55 -13.63 -19.48
C GLY A 180 1.73 -12.41 -19.96
N CYS A 181 0.88 -11.85 -19.11
CA CYS A 181 0.16 -10.61 -19.38
C CYS A 181 0.66 -9.39 -18.59
N GLY A 182 1.83 -9.49 -17.97
CA GLY A 182 2.55 -8.37 -17.34
C GLY A 182 2.24 -8.15 -15.87
N TYR A 183 1.68 -9.14 -15.15
CA TYR A 183 1.38 -9.01 -13.73
C TYR A 183 2.08 -10.07 -12.89
N LYS A 184 2.88 -9.64 -11.92
CA LYS A 184 3.53 -10.54 -10.97
C LYS A 184 2.69 -10.73 -9.72
N TYR A 185 2.57 -11.98 -9.29
CA TYR A 185 1.81 -12.34 -8.09
C TYR A 185 2.51 -11.87 -6.81
N VAL A 186 1.72 -11.40 -5.85
CA VAL A 186 2.16 -11.03 -4.50
C VAL A 186 1.36 -11.81 -3.47
N GLY A 187 2.04 -12.68 -2.75
CA GLY A 187 1.51 -13.33 -1.53
C GLY A 187 1.84 -12.51 -0.27
N TRP A 188 1.85 -13.20 0.84
CA TRP A 188 2.27 -12.67 2.14
C TRP A 188 3.11 -13.68 2.89
N ALA A 189 3.90 -13.22 3.86
CA ALA A 189 4.67 -14.10 4.73
C ALA A 189 3.73 -14.89 5.67
N PRO A 190 4.06 -16.09 6.11
CA PRO A 190 3.25 -16.81 7.10
C PRO A 190 2.98 -15.98 8.36
N ALA A 191 3.99 -15.26 8.88
CA ALA A 191 3.86 -14.34 10.00
C ALA A 191 3.15 -13.04 9.62
N GLY A 192 3.04 -12.74 8.33
CA GLY A 192 2.39 -11.54 7.79
C GLY A 192 0.87 -11.66 7.66
N PHE A 193 0.30 -12.82 7.86
CA PHE A 193 -1.15 -12.98 7.96
C PHE A 193 -1.62 -12.39 9.29
N LEU A 194 -2.16 -11.17 9.26
CA LEU A 194 -2.52 -10.44 10.47
C LEU A 194 -3.81 -10.91 11.13
N GLY A 195 -4.58 -11.78 10.45
CA GLY A 195 -5.72 -12.48 11.03
C GLY A 195 -6.98 -11.64 11.17
N ASP A 196 -7.05 -10.46 10.58
CA ASP A 196 -8.19 -9.56 10.64
C ASP A 196 -9.47 -10.12 10.00
N GLU A 197 -9.38 -11.22 9.25
CA GLU A 197 -10.52 -11.97 8.72
C GLU A 197 -10.99 -13.13 9.62
N LEU A 198 -10.26 -13.42 10.70
CA LEU A 198 -10.60 -14.50 11.62
C LEU A 198 -11.73 -14.11 12.56
N PRO A 199 -12.57 -15.05 13.01
CA PRO A 199 -13.66 -14.74 13.95
C PRO A 199 -13.16 -14.12 15.25
N SER A 200 -13.70 -12.98 15.64
CA SER A 200 -13.28 -12.21 16.84
C SER A 200 -13.40 -13.01 18.13
N GLU A 201 -14.38 -13.90 18.22
CA GLU A 201 -14.65 -14.71 19.40
C GLU A 201 -13.51 -15.71 19.72
N LYS A 202 -12.77 -16.13 18.68
CA LYS A 202 -11.65 -17.07 18.81
C LYS A 202 -10.29 -16.39 18.74
N PHE A 203 -10.23 -15.26 18.02
CA PHE A 203 -9.03 -14.52 17.71
C PHE A 203 -9.25 -13.05 18.06
N SER A 204 -9.16 -12.74 19.36
CA SER A 204 -9.29 -11.35 19.83
C SER A 204 -8.20 -10.46 19.23
N ASN A 205 -8.49 -9.16 19.13
CA ASN A 205 -7.53 -8.17 18.66
C ASN A 205 -6.20 -8.24 19.45
N ALA A 206 -6.25 -8.32 20.78
CA ALA A 206 -5.05 -8.44 21.62
C ALA A 206 -4.20 -9.68 21.30
N LYS A 207 -4.84 -10.83 21.02
CA LYS A 207 -4.14 -12.07 20.65
C LYS A 207 -3.44 -11.92 19.29
N LEU A 208 -4.13 -11.34 18.31
CA LEU A 208 -3.56 -11.10 16.97
C LEU A 208 -2.40 -10.12 17.03
N LEU A 209 -2.53 -9.03 17.80
CA LEU A 209 -1.47 -8.05 17.99
C LEU A 209 -0.21 -8.68 18.62
N THR A 210 -0.38 -9.43 19.71
CA THR A 210 0.74 -10.11 20.38
C THR A 210 1.44 -11.06 19.42
N GLN A 211 0.70 -11.92 18.72
CA GLN A 211 1.25 -12.87 17.75
C GLN A 211 2.03 -12.14 16.64
N ALA A 212 1.48 -11.07 16.08
CA ALA A 212 2.13 -10.31 15.01
C ALA A 212 3.44 -9.68 15.50
N LEU A 213 3.43 -9.02 16.67
CA LEU A 213 4.63 -8.40 17.24
C LEU A 213 5.74 -9.42 17.56
N ASP A 214 5.40 -10.65 17.89
CA ASP A 214 6.37 -11.70 18.24
C ASP A 214 6.94 -12.42 17.01
N THR A 215 6.18 -12.51 15.93
CA THR A 215 6.52 -13.40 14.80
C THR A 215 7.00 -12.69 13.55
N ILE A 216 6.60 -11.43 13.30
CA ILE A 216 7.01 -10.68 12.12
C ILE A 216 8.52 -10.50 12.06
N ARG A 217 9.10 -10.65 10.86
CA ARG A 217 10.53 -10.53 10.57
C ARG A 217 10.79 -9.46 9.51
N PRO A 218 12.01 -8.91 9.45
CA PRO A 218 12.40 -8.00 8.36
C PRO A 218 12.24 -8.68 6.99
N GLY A 219 11.63 -7.97 6.06
CA GLY A 219 11.31 -8.46 4.73
C GLY A 219 9.89 -9.03 4.57
N ASP A 220 9.16 -9.22 5.67
CA ASP A 220 7.81 -9.77 5.60
C ASP A 220 6.83 -8.84 4.90
N ILE A 221 5.99 -9.44 4.03
CA ILE A 221 4.79 -8.80 3.47
C ILE A 221 3.63 -9.13 4.39
N LEU A 222 2.98 -8.08 4.90
CA LEU A 222 1.87 -8.17 5.83
C LEU A 222 0.54 -7.97 5.09
N LEU A 223 -0.45 -8.79 5.43
CA LEU A 223 -1.81 -8.75 4.86
C LEU A 223 -2.83 -8.35 5.91
N ALA A 224 -3.60 -7.33 5.59
CA ALA A 224 -4.86 -6.97 6.24
C ALA A 224 -5.89 -6.53 5.18
N HIS A 225 -7.11 -6.23 5.59
CA HIS A 225 -8.20 -5.86 4.72
C HIS A 225 -8.82 -4.50 5.12
N LEU A 226 -9.50 -3.86 4.19
CA LEU A 226 -10.25 -2.63 4.45
C LEU A 226 -11.65 -2.91 5.02
N GLY A 227 -11.74 -4.01 5.75
CA GLY A 227 -12.92 -4.50 6.45
C GLY A 227 -13.45 -5.83 5.94
N ILE A 228 -13.79 -6.72 6.86
CA ILE A 228 -14.24 -8.09 6.59
C ILE A 228 -15.60 -8.34 7.22
N TRP A 229 -16.54 -8.88 6.43
CA TRP A 229 -17.92 -9.13 6.85
C TRP A 229 -18.07 -10.04 8.08
N SER A 230 -17.16 -10.99 8.25
CA SER A 230 -17.21 -11.95 9.35
C SER A 230 -16.65 -11.40 10.66
N ARG A 231 -15.94 -10.27 10.65
CA ARG A 231 -15.33 -9.71 11.86
C ARG A 231 -16.23 -8.70 12.53
N LYS A 232 -16.61 -8.98 13.77
CA LYS A 232 -17.49 -8.11 14.58
C LYS A 232 -16.73 -6.97 15.24
N ASP A 233 -15.53 -7.24 15.76
CA ASP A 233 -14.66 -6.22 16.35
C ASP A 233 -13.73 -5.66 15.29
N PRO A 234 -13.84 -4.38 14.91
CA PRO A 234 -12.96 -3.79 13.92
C PRO A 234 -11.50 -3.95 14.31
N TRP A 235 -10.70 -4.51 13.41
CA TRP A 235 -9.26 -4.66 13.61
C TRP A 235 -8.55 -3.30 13.58
N ALA A 236 -8.96 -2.38 12.73
CA ALA A 236 -8.51 -0.99 12.72
C ALA A 236 -9.55 -0.09 13.43
N PRO A 237 -9.14 0.86 14.26
CA PRO A 237 -7.76 1.16 14.65
C PRO A 237 -7.22 0.29 15.78
N ALA A 238 -8.02 -0.63 16.35
CA ALA A 238 -7.69 -1.35 17.58
C ALA A 238 -6.33 -2.04 17.54
N ASP A 239 -6.02 -2.75 16.45
CA ASP A 239 -4.75 -3.46 16.30
C ASP A 239 -3.76 -2.75 15.37
N LEU A 240 -4.24 -2.02 14.36
CA LEU A 240 -3.37 -1.44 13.35
C LEU A 240 -2.38 -0.42 13.92
N GLU A 241 -2.86 0.52 14.73
CA GLU A 241 -1.97 1.55 15.27
C GLU A 241 -0.98 0.98 16.30
N PRO A 242 -1.39 0.16 17.28
CA PRO A 242 -0.46 -0.53 18.19
C PRO A 242 0.55 -1.44 17.44
N LEU A 243 0.15 -2.11 16.37
CA LEU A 243 1.06 -2.91 15.55
C LEU A 243 2.14 -2.04 14.90
N ILE A 244 1.74 -0.93 14.28
CA ILE A 244 2.69 -0.01 13.64
C ILE A 244 3.66 0.57 14.67
N VAL A 245 3.16 1.02 15.82
CA VAL A 245 3.98 1.58 16.91
C VAL A 245 4.94 0.52 17.43
N GLY A 246 4.46 -0.66 17.79
CA GLY A 246 5.29 -1.72 18.36
C GLY A 246 6.36 -2.24 17.38
N LEU A 247 6.05 -2.31 16.07
CA LEU A 247 7.06 -2.64 15.06
C LEU A 247 8.11 -1.54 14.94
N LYS A 248 7.73 -0.26 14.94
CA LYS A 248 8.67 0.86 14.93
C LYS A 248 9.59 0.86 16.15
N GLU A 249 9.06 0.59 17.35
CA GLU A 249 9.86 0.46 18.59
C GLU A 249 10.87 -0.68 18.52
N LYS A 250 10.54 -1.76 17.78
CA LYS A 250 11.47 -2.86 17.48
C LYS A 250 12.46 -2.53 16.34
N GLY A 251 12.45 -1.30 15.83
CA GLY A 251 13.36 -0.80 14.78
C GLY A 251 12.95 -1.16 13.36
N PHE A 252 11.70 -1.60 13.15
CA PHE A 252 11.19 -1.82 11.79
C PHE A 252 10.84 -0.49 11.11
N CYS A 253 10.90 -0.49 9.79
CA CYS A 253 10.47 0.61 8.93
C CYS A 253 9.54 0.10 7.83
N PHE A 254 8.47 0.85 7.59
CA PHE A 254 7.46 0.49 6.61
C PHE A 254 7.85 0.98 5.21
N ARG A 255 7.73 0.11 4.21
CA ARG A 255 8.01 0.38 2.81
C ARG A 255 6.87 -0.12 1.93
N THR A 256 6.74 0.44 0.72
CA THR A 256 5.82 -0.08 -0.29
C THR A 256 6.46 -1.22 -1.09
N LEU A 257 5.65 -2.02 -1.77
CA LEU A 257 6.16 -3.12 -2.60
C LEU A 257 7.04 -2.65 -3.77
N ARG A 258 7.01 -1.36 -4.13
CA ARG A 258 7.95 -0.78 -5.09
C ARG A 258 9.41 -0.95 -4.66
N GLU A 259 9.64 -0.98 -3.36
CA GLU A 259 10.98 -1.08 -2.76
C GLU A 259 11.35 -2.54 -2.41
N HIS A 260 10.40 -3.49 -2.55
CA HIS A 260 10.64 -4.88 -2.17
C HIS A 260 11.60 -5.58 -3.14
N PRO A 261 12.67 -6.24 -2.67
CA PRO A 261 13.70 -6.85 -3.52
C PRO A 261 13.17 -7.82 -4.58
N ALA A 262 12.13 -8.59 -4.28
CA ALA A 262 11.55 -9.56 -5.21
C ALA A 262 10.71 -8.92 -6.33
N TYR A 263 10.32 -7.65 -6.20
CA TYR A 263 9.38 -7.00 -7.14
C TYR A 263 9.94 -5.77 -7.83
N ARG A 264 10.93 -5.07 -7.24
CA ARG A 264 11.45 -3.80 -7.76
C ARG A 264 11.93 -3.89 -9.21
N ASP A 265 12.62 -4.98 -9.57
CA ASP A 265 13.17 -5.15 -10.91
C ASP A 265 12.05 -5.45 -11.94
N TRP A 266 11.05 -6.24 -11.54
CA TRP A 266 9.83 -6.45 -12.32
C TRP A 266 9.06 -5.14 -12.53
N ILE A 267 8.86 -4.35 -11.47
CA ILE A 267 8.16 -3.07 -11.52
C ILE A 267 8.90 -2.07 -12.42
N ALA A 268 10.23 -2.10 -12.42
CA ALA A 268 11.04 -1.22 -13.25
C ALA A 268 10.97 -1.56 -14.74
N SER A 269 10.69 -2.83 -15.09
CA SER A 269 10.66 -3.33 -16.47
C SER A 269 9.25 -3.39 -17.09
N HIS A 270 8.17 -3.18 -16.32
CA HIS A 270 6.76 -3.23 -16.75
C HIS A 270 6.01 -1.97 -16.35
#